data_a42a690e82e2139b5891ae4b1dddc4c8
#
_entry.id   a42a690e82e2139b5891ae4b1dddc4c8
#
_cell.length_a   1.000
_cell.length_b   1.000
_cell.length_c   1.000
_cell.angle_alpha   90.00
_cell.angle_beta   90.00
_cell.angle_gamma   90.00
#
_symmetry.space_group_name_H-M   'P 1'
#
loop_
_entity.id
_entity.type
_entity.pdbx_description
1 polymer ?
#
loop_
_entity_poly.entity_id
_entity_poly.type
_entity_poly.pdbx_seq_one_letter_code
_entity_poly.pdbx_strand_id
1 'polypeptide(L)'
;SKVLSNIDGQLLDCCSSLTEQRMSHSSIVESMTRADFYPHRPQTVELFQTHISYVFIAGDYVYKVKKPVNFGFLDFTTLEQRKFYCEEELRLNRRLAPSIYLDVVPVMRDNSGNLSLGGTGQIIEYAVLMKRLPLDKMLKILLAQNQADKNIMDAVAEKVARFHRAAETGGKIDQMGSIKTIRHNTD
;
A
#
# COMPACT_ATOMS: atom_id res chain seq x y z
N SER A 1 12.46 -18.40 -41.55
CA SER A 1 11.76 -17.10 -41.77
C SER A 1 10.49 -16.91 -40.92
N LYS A 2 9.93 -17.97 -40.28
CA LYS A 2 8.73 -17.86 -39.41
C LYS A 2 9.02 -17.68 -37.93
N VAL A 3 10.28 -17.78 -37.49
CA VAL A 3 10.65 -17.68 -36.08
C VAL A 3 10.96 -16.21 -35.66
N LEU A 4 11.37 -15.35 -36.61
CA LEU A 4 11.66 -13.94 -36.30
C LEU A 4 10.42 -13.06 -36.23
N SER A 5 9.30 -13.41 -36.89
CA SER A 5 8.06 -12.63 -36.85
C SER A 5 7.27 -12.76 -35.53
N ASN A 6 7.55 -13.78 -34.71
CA ASN A 6 6.88 -13.96 -33.41
C ASN A 6 7.56 -13.20 -32.26
N ILE A 7 8.84 -12.85 -32.42
CA ILE A 7 9.57 -12.13 -31.34
C ILE A 7 9.26 -10.63 -31.37
N ASP A 8 9.07 -10.07 -32.58
CA ASP A 8 8.71 -8.64 -32.73
C ASP A 8 7.29 -8.35 -32.25
N GLY A 9 6.35 -9.28 -32.45
CA GLY A 9 4.97 -9.13 -31.96
C GLY A 9 4.88 -9.14 -30.43
N GLN A 10 5.60 -10.05 -29.76
CA GLN A 10 5.60 -10.13 -28.28
C GLN A 10 6.34 -8.95 -27.61
N LEU A 11 7.37 -8.38 -28.26
CA LEU A 11 8.08 -7.20 -27.78
C LEU A 11 7.22 -5.94 -27.93
N LEU A 12 6.48 -5.80 -29.00
CA LEU A 12 5.57 -4.67 -29.23
C LEU A 12 4.37 -4.71 -28.27
N ASP A 13 3.78 -5.87 -28.00
CA ASP A 13 2.70 -6.03 -27.03
C ASP A 13 3.17 -5.77 -25.59
N CYS A 14 4.39 -6.17 -25.23
CA CYS A 14 4.95 -5.88 -23.92
C CYS A 14 5.25 -4.38 -23.73
N CYS A 15 5.77 -3.70 -24.75
CA CYS A 15 6.00 -2.25 -24.69
C CYS A 15 4.70 -1.43 -24.66
N SER A 16 3.65 -1.83 -25.40
CA SER A 16 2.36 -1.16 -25.38
C SER A 16 1.66 -1.31 -24.02
N SER A 17 1.68 -2.51 -23.43
CA SER A 17 1.09 -2.76 -22.11
C SER A 17 1.77 -1.99 -20.98
N LEU A 18 3.10 -1.86 -21.00
CA LEU A 18 3.86 -1.06 -20.03
C LEU A 18 3.61 0.44 -20.19
N THR A 19 3.39 0.89 -21.41
CA THR A 19 3.07 2.31 -21.70
C THR A 19 1.65 2.65 -21.26
N GLU A 20 0.68 1.79 -21.54
CA GLU A 20 -0.70 1.93 -21.06
C GLU A 20 -0.80 1.89 -19.53
N GLN A 21 -0.07 1.00 -18.87
CA GLN A 21 -0.03 0.94 -17.40
C GLN A 21 0.58 2.22 -16.80
N ARG A 22 1.65 2.77 -17.38
CA ARG A 22 2.26 4.03 -16.94
C ARG A 22 1.31 5.22 -17.12
N MET A 23 0.61 5.32 -18.26
CA MET A 23 -0.39 6.36 -18.51
C MET A 23 -1.59 6.22 -17.57
N SER A 24 -2.05 5.00 -17.31
CA SER A 24 -3.13 4.73 -16.36
C SER A 24 -2.77 5.18 -14.94
N HIS A 25 -1.55 4.88 -14.46
CA HIS A 25 -1.12 5.30 -13.13
C HIS A 25 -0.91 6.82 -13.02
N SER A 26 -0.45 7.49 -14.07
CA SER A 26 -0.36 8.96 -14.10
C SER A 26 -1.73 9.61 -13.93
N SER A 27 -2.76 9.12 -14.62
CA SER A 27 -4.12 9.62 -14.51
C SER A 27 -4.76 9.34 -13.14
N ILE A 28 -4.44 8.20 -12.51
CA ILE A 28 -4.88 7.87 -11.15
C ILE A 28 -4.25 8.87 -10.16
N VAL A 29 -2.93 9.10 -10.25
CA VAL A 29 -2.23 10.03 -9.35
C VAL A 29 -2.79 11.43 -9.49
N GLU A 30 -2.98 11.92 -10.74
CA GLU A 30 -3.57 13.23 -11.01
C GLU A 30 -4.97 13.37 -10.42
N SER A 31 -5.84 12.38 -10.63
CA SER A 31 -7.20 12.38 -10.10
C SER A 31 -7.20 12.36 -8.57
N MET A 32 -6.36 11.53 -7.95
CA MET A 32 -6.28 11.39 -6.50
C MET A 32 -5.60 12.57 -5.80
N THR A 33 -4.97 13.49 -6.52
CA THR A 33 -4.49 14.76 -5.92
C THR A 33 -5.59 15.82 -5.79
N ARG A 34 -6.75 15.60 -6.38
CA ARG A 34 -7.88 16.52 -6.37
C ARG A 34 -8.79 16.24 -5.18
N ALA A 35 -9.26 17.30 -4.52
CA ALA A 35 -10.14 17.19 -3.36
C ALA A 35 -11.54 16.63 -3.72
N ASP A 36 -12.03 16.91 -4.93
CA ASP A 36 -13.33 16.46 -5.41
C ASP A 36 -13.37 14.97 -5.78
N PHE A 37 -12.21 14.32 -5.88
CA PHE A 37 -12.10 12.86 -6.06
C PHE A 37 -12.62 12.08 -4.85
N TYR A 38 -12.58 12.65 -3.66
CA TYR A 38 -12.92 11.99 -2.40
C TYR A 38 -14.37 12.28 -1.98
N PRO A 39 -15.13 11.27 -1.51
CA PRO A 39 -16.52 11.48 -1.07
C PRO A 39 -16.67 12.53 0.03
N HIS A 40 -15.68 12.63 0.92
CA HIS A 40 -15.65 13.55 2.05
C HIS A 40 -15.06 14.93 1.72
N ARG A 41 -14.67 15.18 0.47
CA ARG A 41 -14.17 16.47 -0.07
C ARG A 41 -13.23 17.20 0.88
N PRO A 42 -12.01 16.69 1.13
CA PRO A 42 -11.06 17.32 2.02
C PRO A 42 -10.66 18.71 1.51
N GLN A 43 -10.23 19.60 2.39
CA GLN A 43 -9.75 20.94 1.97
C GLN A 43 -8.45 20.86 1.15
N THR A 44 -7.59 19.93 1.50
CA THR A 44 -6.30 19.70 0.82
C THR A 44 -6.02 18.21 0.69
N VAL A 45 -5.24 17.87 -0.33
CA VAL A 45 -4.66 16.55 -0.51
C VAL A 45 -3.16 16.68 -0.64
N GLU A 46 -2.43 15.98 0.22
CA GLU A 46 -0.97 15.89 0.18
C GLU A 46 -0.55 14.56 -0.43
N LEU A 47 0.43 14.57 -1.34
CA LEU A 47 0.98 13.36 -1.96
C LEU A 47 2.41 13.11 -1.46
N PHE A 48 2.60 11.94 -0.87
CA PHE A 48 3.92 11.38 -0.57
C PHE A 48 4.18 10.17 -1.45
N GLN A 49 5.45 9.94 -1.79
CA GLN A 49 5.84 8.81 -2.60
C GLN A 49 6.93 8.00 -1.91
N THR A 50 6.79 6.69 -1.99
CA THR A 50 7.84 5.72 -1.66
C THR A 50 8.28 4.99 -2.92
N HIS A 51 9.25 4.09 -2.83
CA HIS A 51 9.66 3.27 -3.98
C HIS A 51 8.52 2.39 -4.51
N ILE A 52 7.59 1.98 -3.65
CA ILE A 52 6.54 0.99 -3.96
C ILE A 52 5.11 1.51 -3.85
N SER A 53 4.90 2.76 -3.42
CA SER A 53 3.53 3.27 -3.19
C SER A 53 3.43 4.78 -3.38
N TYR A 54 2.23 5.21 -3.77
CA TYR A 54 1.72 6.57 -3.60
C TYR A 54 0.89 6.64 -2.32
N VAL A 55 1.05 7.70 -1.53
CA VAL A 55 0.35 7.90 -0.26
C VAL A 55 -0.33 9.26 -0.31
N PHE A 56 -1.65 9.27 -0.40
CA PHE A 56 -2.47 10.48 -0.45
C PHE A 56 -3.05 10.74 0.94
N ILE A 57 -2.71 11.88 1.53
CA ILE A 57 -3.31 12.34 2.78
C ILE A 57 -4.44 13.30 2.42
N ALA A 58 -5.67 12.86 2.63
CA ALA A 58 -6.90 13.55 2.26
C ALA A 58 -7.74 13.83 3.52
N GLY A 59 -7.52 14.96 4.16
CA GLY A 59 -8.16 15.32 5.44
C GLY A 59 -7.79 14.33 6.55
N ASP A 60 -8.80 13.68 7.13
CA ASP A 60 -8.64 12.69 8.22
C ASP A 60 -8.28 11.29 7.74
N TYR A 61 -8.13 11.09 6.44
CA TYR A 61 -7.88 9.78 5.84
C TYR A 61 -6.59 9.77 5.04
N VAL A 62 -6.02 8.57 4.93
CA VAL A 62 -4.87 8.28 4.08
C VAL A 62 -5.23 7.14 3.13
N TYR A 63 -4.93 7.34 1.86
CA TYR A 63 -5.12 6.35 0.80
C TYR A 63 -3.76 5.96 0.24
N LYS A 64 -3.41 4.69 0.37
CA LYS A 64 -2.12 4.17 -0.10
C LYS A 64 -2.33 3.27 -1.30
N VAL A 65 -1.81 3.66 -2.44
CA VAL A 65 -1.88 2.96 -3.73
C VAL A 65 -0.52 2.36 -4.06
N LYS A 66 -0.49 1.10 -4.43
CA LYS A 66 0.75 0.42 -4.81
C LYS A 66 1.18 0.81 -6.22
N LYS A 67 2.49 1.02 -6.43
CA LYS A 67 3.07 1.26 -7.75
C LYS A 67 3.20 -0.07 -8.52
N PRO A 68 3.02 -0.11 -9.85
CA PRO A 68 3.21 -1.31 -10.65
C PRO A 68 4.72 -1.58 -10.87
N VAL A 69 5.40 -2.04 -9.85
CA VAL A 69 6.84 -2.30 -9.85
C VAL A 69 7.14 -3.76 -9.53
N ASN A 70 8.25 -4.25 -10.04
CA ASN A 70 8.80 -5.56 -9.71
C ASN A 70 10.25 -5.39 -9.24
N PHE A 71 10.53 -5.84 -8.02
CA PHE A 71 11.86 -5.85 -7.41
C PHE A 71 12.42 -7.28 -7.24
N GLY A 72 11.83 -8.28 -7.92
CA GLY A 72 12.21 -9.67 -7.80
C GLY A 72 11.61 -10.36 -6.57
N PHE A 73 11.83 -9.84 -5.38
CA PHE A 73 11.21 -10.33 -4.14
C PHE A 73 9.79 -9.78 -3.89
N LEU A 74 9.38 -8.78 -4.65
CA LEU A 74 8.09 -8.10 -4.56
C LEU A 74 7.61 -7.76 -5.96
N ASP A 75 6.45 -8.29 -6.35
CA ASP A 75 5.84 -8.05 -7.65
C ASP A 75 4.44 -7.42 -7.50
N PHE A 76 4.29 -6.19 -7.97
CA PHE A 76 3.06 -5.41 -8.01
C PHE A 76 2.62 -5.09 -9.45
N THR A 77 3.10 -5.82 -10.43
CA THR A 77 2.86 -5.49 -11.85
C THR A 77 1.41 -5.66 -12.26
N THR A 78 0.71 -6.68 -11.76
CA THR A 78 -0.71 -6.88 -12.11
C THR A 78 -1.66 -6.27 -11.08
N LEU A 79 -2.88 -5.96 -11.50
CA LEU A 79 -3.94 -5.43 -10.63
C LEU A 79 -4.31 -6.44 -9.53
N GLU A 80 -4.35 -7.73 -9.86
CA GLU A 80 -4.66 -8.83 -8.93
C GLU A 80 -3.60 -8.91 -7.83
N GLN A 81 -2.32 -8.80 -8.18
CA GLN A 81 -1.23 -8.77 -7.21
C GLN A 81 -1.34 -7.54 -6.29
N ARG A 82 -1.60 -6.35 -6.85
CA ARG A 82 -1.78 -5.15 -6.05
C ARG A 82 -2.97 -5.26 -5.10
N LYS A 83 -4.10 -5.84 -5.56
CA LYS A 83 -5.25 -6.16 -4.70
C LYS A 83 -4.84 -7.07 -3.55
N PHE A 84 -4.24 -8.23 -3.87
CA PHE A 84 -3.79 -9.20 -2.89
C PHE A 84 -2.90 -8.56 -1.81
N TYR A 85 -1.90 -7.78 -2.22
CA TYR A 85 -0.99 -7.14 -1.28
C TYR A 85 -1.62 -5.96 -0.51
N CYS A 86 -2.67 -5.31 -1.02
CA CYS A 86 -3.46 -4.37 -0.24
C CYS A 86 -4.27 -5.08 0.85
N GLU A 87 -4.90 -6.21 0.53
CA GLU A 87 -5.65 -7.04 1.48
C GLU A 87 -4.72 -7.64 2.55
N GLU A 88 -3.53 -8.14 2.16
CA GLU A 88 -2.53 -8.63 3.11
C GLU A 88 -1.98 -7.51 4.00
N GLU A 89 -1.72 -6.33 3.47
CA GLU A 89 -1.31 -5.17 4.27
C GLU A 89 -2.39 -4.82 5.30
N LEU A 90 -3.65 -4.80 4.89
CA LEU A 90 -4.79 -4.57 5.78
C LEU A 90 -4.87 -5.64 6.87
N ARG A 91 -4.84 -6.93 6.49
CA ARG A 91 -4.93 -8.08 7.40
C ARG A 91 -3.81 -8.07 8.45
N LEU A 92 -2.56 -7.89 8.01
CA LEU A 92 -1.40 -7.93 8.88
C LEU A 92 -1.37 -6.74 9.85
N ASN A 93 -1.62 -5.54 9.35
CA ASN A 93 -1.53 -4.32 10.17
C ASN A 93 -2.71 -4.15 11.13
N ARG A 94 -3.90 -4.67 10.79
CA ARG A 94 -5.03 -4.71 11.73
C ARG A 94 -4.74 -5.50 13.01
N ARG A 95 -3.81 -6.41 13.01
CA ARG A 95 -3.37 -7.14 14.22
C ARG A 95 -2.85 -6.20 15.31
N LEU A 96 -2.17 -5.11 14.90
CA LEU A 96 -1.63 -4.10 15.82
C LEU A 96 -2.43 -2.80 15.85
N ALA A 97 -3.05 -2.42 14.74
CA ALA A 97 -3.68 -1.12 14.58
C ALA A 97 -5.07 -1.22 13.89
N PRO A 98 -6.06 -1.97 14.45
CA PRO A 98 -7.35 -2.21 13.82
C PRO A 98 -8.17 -0.92 13.62
N SER A 99 -7.98 0.09 14.47
CA SER A 99 -8.66 1.38 14.35
C SER A 99 -8.03 2.32 13.30
N ILE A 100 -6.86 1.98 12.78
CA ILE A 100 -6.14 2.79 11.79
C ILE A 100 -6.35 2.22 10.39
N TYR A 101 -6.15 0.94 10.18
CA TYR A 101 -6.33 0.26 8.91
C TYR A 101 -7.79 -0.09 8.68
N LEU A 102 -8.50 0.74 7.88
CA LEU A 102 -9.96 0.70 7.79
C LEU A 102 -10.46 -0.26 6.72
N ASP A 103 -9.93 -0.18 5.49
CA ASP A 103 -10.44 -0.98 4.37
C ASP A 103 -9.46 -1.02 3.18
N VAL A 104 -9.80 -1.84 2.18
CA VAL A 104 -9.25 -1.77 0.82
C VAL A 104 -10.37 -1.28 -0.10
N VAL A 105 -10.19 -0.11 -0.69
CA VAL A 105 -11.20 0.54 -1.53
C VAL A 105 -10.78 0.51 -3.01
N PRO A 106 -11.70 0.18 -3.93
CA PRO A 106 -11.41 0.20 -5.35
C PRO A 106 -11.42 1.63 -5.90
N VAL A 107 -10.52 1.90 -6.83
CA VAL A 107 -10.58 3.04 -7.75
C VAL A 107 -11.29 2.57 -9.01
N MET A 108 -12.37 3.24 -9.35
CA MET A 108 -13.26 2.88 -10.45
C MET A 108 -13.06 3.85 -11.62
N ARG A 109 -13.29 3.35 -12.83
CA ARG A 109 -13.43 4.16 -14.04
C ARG A 109 -14.83 3.94 -14.61
N ASP A 110 -15.59 5.02 -14.76
CA ASP A 110 -16.90 4.98 -15.40
C ASP A 110 -16.80 4.90 -16.94
N ASN A 111 -17.93 4.75 -17.61
CA ASN A 111 -17.99 4.67 -19.07
C ASN A 111 -17.58 5.98 -19.77
N SER A 112 -17.54 7.09 -19.06
CA SER A 112 -17.08 8.40 -19.55
C SER A 112 -15.59 8.63 -19.30
N GLY A 113 -14.90 7.68 -18.63
CA GLY A 113 -13.48 7.76 -18.30
C GLY A 113 -13.17 8.46 -16.98
N ASN A 114 -14.18 8.93 -16.23
CA ASN A 114 -13.97 9.57 -14.95
C ASN A 114 -13.56 8.56 -13.89
N LEU A 115 -12.67 8.97 -12.98
CA LEU A 115 -12.20 8.16 -11.88
C LEU A 115 -12.88 8.54 -10.57
N SER A 116 -13.18 7.52 -9.73
CA SER A 116 -13.80 7.71 -8.41
C SER A 116 -13.35 6.63 -7.43
N LEU A 117 -13.51 6.90 -6.13
CA LEU A 117 -13.39 5.89 -5.08
C LEU A 117 -14.72 5.16 -4.93
N GLY A 118 -14.74 3.88 -5.24
CA GLY A 118 -15.98 3.09 -5.25
C GLY A 118 -16.95 3.53 -6.36
N GLY A 119 -18.19 3.05 -6.28
CA GLY A 119 -19.24 3.34 -7.27
C GLY A 119 -19.40 2.24 -8.31
N THR A 120 -19.81 2.62 -9.53
CA THR A 120 -20.05 1.71 -10.65
C THR A 120 -19.02 1.94 -11.75
N GLY A 121 -18.60 0.87 -12.43
CA GLY A 121 -17.63 0.94 -13.53
C GLY A 121 -16.61 -0.18 -13.48
N GLN A 122 -15.51 0.01 -14.19
CA GLN A 122 -14.37 -0.91 -14.18
C GLN A 122 -13.43 -0.60 -13.02
N ILE A 123 -13.05 -1.59 -12.25
CA ILE A 123 -11.98 -1.44 -11.24
C ILE A 123 -10.64 -1.32 -11.97
N ILE A 124 -9.90 -0.27 -11.70
CA ILE A 124 -8.60 0.00 -12.32
C ILE A 124 -7.45 0.00 -11.31
N GLU A 125 -7.76 0.16 -10.01
CA GLU A 125 -6.76 0.14 -8.95
C GLU A 125 -7.40 -0.12 -7.58
N TYR A 126 -6.56 -0.41 -6.57
CA TYR A 126 -6.97 -0.55 -5.18
C TYR A 126 -6.11 0.35 -4.28
N ALA A 127 -6.75 0.93 -3.27
CA ALA A 127 -6.09 1.72 -2.24
C ALA A 127 -6.36 1.16 -0.85
N VAL A 128 -5.32 1.07 -0.02
CA VAL A 128 -5.50 0.83 1.43
C VAL A 128 -5.98 2.12 2.06
N LEU A 129 -7.17 2.09 2.65
CA LEU A 129 -7.77 3.20 3.38
C LEU A 129 -7.36 3.13 4.86
N MET A 130 -6.81 4.23 5.36
CA MET A 130 -6.35 4.34 6.75
C MET A 130 -6.85 5.67 7.36
N LYS A 131 -6.93 5.72 8.69
CA LYS A 131 -7.03 7.00 9.40
C LYS A 131 -5.70 7.73 9.38
N ARG A 132 -5.74 9.04 9.21
CA ARG A 132 -4.56 9.90 9.40
C ARG A 132 -4.12 9.86 10.86
N LEU A 133 -2.85 9.55 11.06
CA LEU A 133 -2.24 9.64 12.39
C LEU A 133 -1.71 11.06 12.62
N PRO A 134 -1.91 11.61 13.81
CA PRO A 134 -1.33 12.90 14.18
C PRO A 134 0.19 12.76 14.29
N LEU A 135 0.93 13.55 13.52
CA LEU A 135 2.40 13.45 13.43
C LEU A 135 3.08 13.77 14.78
N ASP A 136 2.50 14.68 15.55
CA ASP A 136 2.96 15.05 16.89
C ASP A 136 2.89 13.91 17.91
N LYS A 137 2.10 12.87 17.64
CA LYS A 137 1.99 11.65 18.47
C LYS A 137 2.94 10.52 18.04
N MET A 138 3.76 10.74 17.05
CA MET A 138 4.78 9.74 16.70
C MET A 138 5.79 9.58 17.83
N LEU A 139 6.11 8.33 18.21
CA LEU A 139 7.04 8.04 19.32
C LEU A 139 8.38 8.77 19.15
N LYS A 140 8.90 8.89 17.93
CA LYS A 140 10.11 9.67 17.62
C LYS A 140 9.98 11.12 18.07
N ILE A 141 8.83 11.74 17.84
CA ILE A 141 8.57 13.14 18.22
C ILE A 141 8.43 13.26 19.73
N LEU A 142 7.65 12.36 20.34
CA LEU A 142 7.47 12.32 21.80
C LEU A 142 8.81 12.13 22.53
N LEU A 143 9.69 11.28 22.04
CA LEU A 143 11.05 11.07 22.59
C LEU A 143 11.89 12.37 22.45
N ALA A 144 11.89 12.99 21.28
CA ALA A 144 12.65 14.21 21.04
C ALA A 144 12.17 15.39 21.91
N GLN A 145 10.90 15.37 22.29
CA GLN A 145 10.26 16.39 23.15
C GLN A 145 10.25 16.01 24.64
N ASN A 146 10.88 14.88 25.05
CA ASN A 146 10.82 14.31 26.39
C ASN A 146 9.39 14.07 26.92
N GLN A 147 8.45 13.80 26.02
CA GLN A 147 7.04 13.52 26.32
C GLN A 147 6.72 12.01 26.32
N ALA A 148 7.66 11.16 25.94
CA ALA A 148 7.53 9.69 26.04
C ALA A 148 7.81 9.23 27.48
N ASP A 149 6.79 9.30 28.33
CA ASP A 149 6.88 8.89 29.71
C ASP A 149 6.86 7.35 29.86
N LYS A 150 7.04 6.90 31.13
CA LYS A 150 7.01 5.48 31.47
C LYS A 150 5.70 4.80 31.06
N ASN A 151 4.56 5.48 31.19
CA ASN A 151 3.25 4.90 30.89
C ASN A 151 3.10 4.59 29.39
N ILE A 152 3.59 5.49 28.53
CA ILE A 152 3.63 5.29 27.08
C ILE A 152 4.51 4.09 26.74
N MET A 153 5.70 4.00 27.34
CA MET A 153 6.63 2.90 27.10
C MET A 153 6.09 1.55 27.60
N ASP A 154 5.46 1.53 28.78
CA ASP A 154 4.81 0.34 29.30
C ASP A 154 3.66 -0.12 28.39
N ALA A 155 2.82 0.80 27.88
CA ALA A 155 1.73 0.50 26.97
C ALA A 155 2.23 -0.07 25.64
N VAL A 156 3.32 0.46 25.09
CA VAL A 156 3.98 -0.07 23.88
C VAL A 156 4.52 -1.48 24.14
N ALA A 157 5.26 -1.66 25.25
CA ALA A 157 5.84 -2.96 25.62
C ALA A 157 4.76 -4.02 25.81
N GLU A 158 3.67 -3.70 26.51
CA GLU A 158 2.55 -4.61 26.71
C GLU A 158 1.86 -5.00 25.39
N LYS A 159 1.65 -4.03 24.50
CA LYS A 159 1.05 -4.27 23.19
C LYS A 159 1.91 -5.19 22.34
N VAL A 160 3.22 -4.95 22.29
CA VAL A 160 4.17 -5.78 21.54
C VAL A 160 4.25 -7.18 22.15
N ALA A 161 4.33 -7.30 23.48
CA ALA A 161 4.36 -8.60 24.16
C ALA A 161 3.08 -9.42 23.92
N ARG A 162 1.89 -8.79 23.93
CA ARG A 162 0.64 -9.45 23.58
C ARG A 162 0.65 -9.93 22.12
N PHE A 163 1.11 -9.09 21.21
CA PHE A 163 1.21 -9.43 19.81
C PHE A 163 2.12 -10.65 19.58
N HIS A 164 3.30 -10.67 20.22
CA HIS A 164 4.22 -11.81 20.09
C HIS A 164 3.63 -13.09 20.69
N ARG A 165 2.94 -13.02 21.84
CA ARG A 165 2.29 -14.19 22.44
C ARG A 165 1.16 -14.77 21.58
N ALA A 166 0.47 -13.92 20.81
CA ALA A 166 -0.61 -14.30 19.92
C ALA A 166 -0.15 -14.61 18.48
N ALA A 167 1.15 -14.46 18.20
CA ALA A 167 1.68 -14.72 16.88
C ALA A 167 1.59 -16.21 16.53
N GLU A 168 1.22 -16.50 15.30
CA GLU A 168 1.24 -17.85 14.76
C GLU A 168 2.68 -18.38 14.70
N THR A 169 2.85 -19.67 14.96
CA THR A 169 4.13 -20.38 14.93
C THR A 169 3.97 -21.68 14.16
N GLY A 170 5.10 -22.30 13.80
CA GLY A 170 5.14 -23.60 13.13
C GLY A 170 5.37 -23.55 11.63
N GLY A 171 5.79 -24.67 11.07
CA GLY A 171 5.95 -24.91 9.63
C GLY A 171 6.82 -23.87 8.90
N LYS A 172 6.24 -23.19 7.90
CA LYS A 172 6.95 -22.19 7.09
C LYS A 172 7.34 -20.93 7.91
N ILE A 173 6.57 -20.59 8.93
CA ILE A 173 6.84 -19.40 9.77
C ILE A 173 8.15 -19.60 10.52
N ASP A 174 8.34 -20.76 11.15
CA ASP A 174 9.58 -21.08 11.88
C ASP A 174 10.80 -21.14 10.95
N GLN A 175 10.62 -21.63 9.71
CA GLN A 175 11.68 -21.60 8.71
C GLN A 175 12.11 -20.17 8.34
N MET A 176 11.15 -19.25 8.18
CA MET A 176 11.43 -17.83 7.91
C MET A 176 12.11 -17.13 9.10
N GLY A 177 11.78 -17.53 10.34
CA GLY A 177 12.41 -17.05 11.57
C GLY A 177 13.72 -17.76 11.94
N SER A 178 14.20 -18.71 11.13
CA SER A 178 15.45 -19.42 11.41
C SER A 178 16.66 -18.49 11.34
N ILE A 179 17.67 -18.75 12.18
CA ILE A 179 18.94 -18.00 12.20
C ILE A 179 19.58 -17.97 10.80
N LYS A 180 19.47 -19.07 10.05
CA LYS A 180 19.99 -19.17 8.66
C LYS A 180 19.29 -18.16 7.74
N THR A 181 17.97 -18.07 7.79
CA THR A 181 17.19 -17.13 6.96
C THR A 181 17.45 -15.69 7.37
N ILE A 182 17.50 -15.41 8.68
CA ILE A 182 17.79 -14.07 9.20
C ILE A 182 19.16 -13.60 8.72
N ARG A 183 20.21 -14.41 8.87
CA ARG A 183 21.56 -14.06 8.39
C ARG A 183 21.60 -13.83 6.88
N HIS A 184 20.94 -14.67 6.09
CA HIS A 184 20.88 -14.51 4.62
C HIS A 184 20.24 -13.17 4.19
N ASN A 185 19.33 -12.64 5.00
CA ASN A 185 18.66 -11.36 4.70
C ASN A 185 19.41 -10.13 5.24
N THR A 186 20.44 -10.31 6.05
CA THR A 186 21.20 -9.21 6.70
C THR A 186 22.64 -9.08 6.19
N ASP A 187 23.17 -10.11 5.57
CA ASP A 187 24.52 -10.16 4.93
C ASP A 187 24.42 -9.76 3.45
#